data_a19f96bcc16468584bc477963251aeb1
#
_entry.id   a19f96bcc16468584bc477963251aeb1
#
_cell.length_a   1.000
_cell.length_b   1.000
_cell.length_c   1.000
_cell.angle_alpha   90.00
_cell.angle_beta   90.00
_cell.angle_gamma   90.00
#
_symmetry.space_group_name_H-M   'P 1'
#
loop_
_entity.id
_entity.type
_entity.pdbx_description
1 polymer ?
#
loop_
_entity_poly.entity_id
_entity_poly.type
_entity_poly.pdbx_seq_one_letter_code
_entity_poly.pdbx_strand_id
1 'polypeptide(L)'
;GDVKRFTRVLLECNSNDKLCVVREYQTEVIVVPVLLVGFFVIVLTVILWLHCRGLRAKQEQSSSSEHQANEKNQQESNSTENHCIQLSETSVESLLNSASLVLKELEIPREKLSSGTLQLIKHGCYGSIYRAQLETGNPRKTKSVVLKALRDLASPQEIKDFLGRIKFHQNLGHHENLVELVGCCVDQLPLYMIMEDVSLGDLLTFLWACRKDVMTMDSIPYDLTERQVYEVGQQVAAALAYLDQKKLFHGDIAARNVLLHHNFSAKLCGLGLAYETHRYGAKSVTQIVPVKWQAPERLLKKPPSIKADIWSFGILLYEMITLGAPPYPEVPPSDVLSYLQRQNIMKQPSSCQQAMYGIMKSCWQWNATDRPSPTDLIQSLQTAIKTSNDYAVLQVPEPVVPELYANVAGVDVHSLVREYTVL
;
A
#
# COMPACT_ATOMS: atom_id res chain seq x y z
N GLY A 1 -3.36 -50.12 -62.99
CA GLY A 1 -4.63 -49.77 -62.41
C GLY A 1 -4.86 -50.44 -61.12
N ASP A 2 -4.71 -50.23 -59.94
CA ASP A 2 -5.31 -50.75 -58.69
C ASP A 2 -4.55 -50.30 -57.43
N VAL A 3 -4.58 -49.03 -57.22
CA VAL A 3 -4.10 -48.48 -55.94
C VAL A 3 -5.07 -47.43 -55.39
N LYS A 4 -6.37 -47.64 -55.56
CA LYS A 4 -7.40 -46.73 -55.03
C LYS A 4 -8.63 -47.46 -54.47
N ARG A 5 -8.40 -48.45 -53.59
CA ARG A 5 -9.55 -49.07 -52.90
C ARG A 5 -9.19 -49.58 -51.50
N PHE A 6 -8.51 -48.79 -50.72
CA PHE A 6 -8.33 -49.09 -49.29
C PHE A 6 -8.59 -47.84 -48.44
N THR A 7 -9.72 -47.22 -48.68
CA THR A 7 -10.17 -46.17 -47.75
C THR A 7 -11.70 -46.15 -47.70
N ARG A 8 -12.22 -46.31 -46.51
CA ARG A 8 -13.62 -46.24 -46.08
C ARG A 8 -14.37 -47.59 -46.00
N VAL A 9 -14.01 -48.34 -44.96
CA VAL A 9 -15.05 -48.96 -44.16
C VAL A 9 -15.36 -48.00 -43.04
N LEU A 10 -16.24 -47.06 -43.29
CA LEU A 10 -16.91 -46.27 -42.29
C LEU A 10 -17.81 -47.21 -41.49
N LEU A 11 -17.35 -47.60 -40.29
CA LEU A 11 -18.20 -48.15 -39.26
C LEU A 11 -19.16 -47.03 -38.87
N GLU A 12 -20.39 -47.06 -39.38
CA GLU A 12 -21.46 -46.19 -38.91
C GLU A 12 -21.66 -46.46 -37.42
N CYS A 13 -21.31 -45.51 -36.61
CA CYS A 13 -21.53 -45.55 -35.17
C CYS A 13 -23.03 -45.45 -34.88
N ASN A 14 -23.55 -46.39 -34.11
CA ASN A 14 -24.91 -46.32 -33.61
C ASN A 14 -25.01 -45.21 -32.56
N SER A 15 -25.98 -44.31 -32.71
CA SER A 15 -26.17 -43.11 -31.88
C SER A 15 -26.34 -43.37 -30.36
N ASN A 16 -26.46 -44.61 -29.93
CA ASN A 16 -26.60 -45.02 -28.54
C ASN A 16 -25.33 -45.62 -27.91
N ASP A 17 -24.23 -45.75 -28.65
CA ASP A 17 -23.00 -46.33 -28.13
C ASP A 17 -21.98 -45.22 -27.74
N LYS A 18 -21.95 -44.90 -26.43
CA LYS A 18 -21.05 -43.87 -25.84
C LYS A 18 -19.57 -44.14 -26.10
N LEU A 19 -19.17 -45.40 -26.30
CA LEU A 19 -17.77 -45.78 -26.59
C LEU A 19 -17.37 -45.46 -28.04
N CYS A 20 -18.32 -45.52 -28.98
CA CYS A 20 -18.07 -45.20 -30.37
C CYS A 20 -17.89 -43.69 -30.59
N VAL A 21 -18.64 -42.84 -29.88
CA VAL A 21 -18.50 -41.37 -29.90
C VAL A 21 -17.13 -40.94 -29.34
N VAL A 22 -16.67 -41.57 -28.27
CA VAL A 22 -15.34 -41.30 -27.72
C VAL A 22 -14.22 -41.67 -28.71
N ARG A 23 -14.39 -42.70 -29.51
CA ARG A 23 -13.41 -43.14 -30.51
C ARG A 23 -13.38 -42.20 -31.73
N GLU A 24 -14.51 -41.62 -32.10
CA GLU A 24 -14.59 -40.64 -33.20
C GLU A 24 -13.93 -39.31 -32.85
N TYR A 25 -14.07 -38.87 -31.58
CA TYR A 25 -13.44 -37.64 -31.06
C TYR A 25 -12.08 -37.86 -30.37
N GLN A 26 -11.47 -39.04 -30.52
CA GLN A 26 -10.22 -39.39 -29.87
C GLN A 26 -9.06 -38.40 -30.19
N THR A 27 -9.04 -37.89 -31.43
CA THR A 27 -8.06 -36.88 -31.87
C THR A 27 -8.31 -35.51 -31.24
N GLU A 28 -9.56 -35.10 -31.06
CA GLU A 28 -9.88 -33.79 -30.47
C GLU A 28 -9.79 -33.80 -28.94
N VAL A 29 -10.23 -34.88 -28.31
CA VAL A 29 -10.34 -34.98 -26.84
C VAL A 29 -9.00 -35.37 -26.19
N ILE A 30 -8.15 -36.09 -26.86
CA ILE A 30 -6.90 -36.61 -26.30
C ILE A 30 -5.66 -36.01 -26.99
N VAL A 31 -5.62 -36.09 -28.33
CA VAL A 31 -4.41 -35.70 -29.10
C VAL A 31 -4.19 -34.19 -29.07
N VAL A 32 -5.27 -33.40 -29.24
CA VAL A 32 -5.15 -31.92 -29.20
C VAL A 32 -4.70 -31.40 -27.86
N PRO A 33 -5.28 -31.80 -26.68
CA PRO A 33 -4.77 -31.39 -25.39
C PRO A 33 -3.34 -31.82 -25.11
N VAL A 34 -2.95 -33.03 -25.51
CA VAL A 34 -1.58 -33.55 -25.34
C VAL A 34 -0.56 -32.71 -26.14
N LEU A 35 -0.89 -32.36 -27.40
CA LEU A 35 -0.05 -31.50 -28.22
C LEU A 35 0.03 -30.07 -27.66
N LEU A 36 -1.06 -29.53 -27.14
CA LEU A 36 -1.07 -28.21 -26.50
C LEU A 36 -0.19 -28.18 -25.23
N VAL A 37 -0.27 -29.20 -24.39
CA VAL A 37 0.59 -29.33 -23.21
C VAL A 37 2.05 -29.47 -23.63
N GLY A 38 2.35 -30.32 -24.65
CA GLY A 38 3.71 -30.44 -25.18
C GLY A 38 4.27 -29.14 -25.73
N PHE A 39 3.47 -28.39 -26.48
CA PHE A 39 3.85 -27.06 -26.98
C PHE A 39 4.11 -26.08 -25.83
N PHE A 40 3.25 -26.05 -24.81
CA PHE A 40 3.41 -25.20 -23.66
C PHE A 40 4.70 -25.49 -22.88
N VAL A 41 5.04 -26.76 -22.69
CA VAL A 41 6.31 -27.17 -22.06
C VAL A 41 7.51 -26.71 -22.86
N ILE A 42 7.47 -26.85 -24.20
CA ILE A 42 8.54 -26.37 -25.09
C ILE A 42 8.70 -24.85 -24.96
N VAL A 43 7.62 -24.10 -24.99
CA VAL A 43 7.66 -22.64 -24.84
C VAL A 43 8.25 -22.24 -23.47
N LEU A 44 7.85 -22.89 -22.40
CA LEU A 44 8.41 -22.64 -21.05
C LEU A 44 9.90 -22.95 -20.99
N THR A 45 10.35 -24.06 -21.57
CA THR A 45 11.79 -24.41 -21.57
C THR A 45 12.61 -23.41 -22.37
N VAL A 46 12.09 -22.92 -23.50
CA VAL A 46 12.76 -21.87 -24.30
C VAL A 46 12.83 -20.55 -23.51
N ILE A 47 11.74 -20.15 -22.84
CA ILE A 47 11.74 -18.93 -22.02
C ILE A 47 12.76 -19.04 -20.87
N LEU A 48 12.79 -20.17 -20.17
CA LEU A 48 13.75 -20.42 -19.10
C LEU A 48 15.21 -20.42 -19.63
N TRP A 49 15.45 -21.02 -20.79
CA TRP A 49 16.75 -21.02 -21.41
C TRP A 49 17.21 -19.62 -21.82
N LEU A 50 16.34 -18.82 -22.43
CA LEU A 50 16.61 -17.42 -22.77
C LEU A 50 16.87 -16.58 -21.52
N HIS A 51 16.11 -16.81 -20.44
CA HIS A 51 16.33 -16.12 -19.17
C HIS A 51 17.68 -16.47 -18.54
N CYS A 52 18.03 -17.76 -18.50
CA CYS A 52 19.34 -18.21 -18.01
C CYS A 52 20.48 -17.68 -18.87
N ARG A 53 20.31 -17.60 -20.19
CA ARG A 53 21.32 -17.04 -21.11
C ARG A 53 21.49 -15.54 -20.90
N GLY A 54 20.39 -14.80 -20.64
CA GLY A 54 20.43 -13.37 -20.28
C GLY A 54 21.15 -13.10 -18.96
N LEU A 55 20.99 -13.97 -17.97
CA LEU A 55 21.71 -13.89 -16.70
C LEU A 55 23.24 -14.15 -16.89
N ARG A 56 23.62 -15.15 -17.70
CA ARG A 56 25.02 -15.42 -18.00
C ARG A 56 25.69 -14.29 -18.77
N ALA A 57 25.00 -13.69 -19.76
CA ALA A 57 25.53 -12.54 -20.51
C ALA A 57 25.76 -11.31 -19.63
N LYS A 58 24.90 -11.09 -18.59
CA LYS A 58 25.09 -10.03 -17.58
C LYS A 58 26.30 -10.31 -16.69
N GLN A 59 26.57 -11.57 -16.37
CA GLN A 59 27.70 -11.97 -15.54
C GLN A 59 29.02 -11.85 -16.29
N GLU A 60 29.06 -12.16 -17.60
CA GLU A 60 30.21 -11.96 -18.46
C GLU A 60 30.53 -10.48 -18.74
N GLN A 61 29.51 -9.62 -18.83
CA GLN A 61 29.69 -8.17 -18.93
C GLN A 61 30.24 -7.54 -17.64
N SER A 62 29.88 -8.08 -16.47
CA SER A 62 30.44 -7.61 -15.19
C SER A 62 31.89 -8.04 -15.02
N SER A 63 32.27 -9.26 -15.43
CA SER A 63 33.65 -9.75 -15.36
C SER A 63 34.58 -9.09 -16.38
N SER A 64 34.11 -8.74 -17.58
CA SER A 64 34.91 -8.01 -18.57
C SER A 64 35.12 -6.53 -18.23
N SER A 65 34.19 -5.90 -17.50
CA SER A 65 34.38 -4.53 -16.98
C SER A 65 35.35 -4.47 -15.80
N GLU A 66 35.45 -5.53 -14.98
CA GLU A 66 36.46 -5.64 -13.93
C GLU A 66 37.86 -5.88 -14.46
N HIS A 67 38.02 -6.67 -15.55
CA HIS A 67 39.34 -6.87 -16.18
C HIS A 67 39.86 -5.61 -16.88
N GLN A 68 39.04 -4.80 -17.53
CA GLN A 68 39.49 -3.56 -18.17
C GLN A 68 39.77 -2.44 -17.17
N ALA A 69 39.14 -2.45 -15.98
CA ALA A 69 39.45 -1.51 -14.90
C ALA A 69 40.79 -1.84 -14.21
N ASN A 70 41.17 -3.12 -14.14
CA ASN A 70 42.46 -3.55 -13.57
C ASN A 70 43.67 -3.28 -14.46
N GLU A 71 43.56 -3.34 -15.79
CA GLU A 71 44.69 -3.05 -16.69
C GLU A 71 45.03 -1.56 -16.80
N LYS A 72 44.05 -0.66 -16.60
CA LYS A 72 44.30 0.80 -16.58
C LYS A 72 44.92 1.32 -15.29
N ASN A 73 44.77 0.61 -14.17
CA ASN A 73 45.32 1.01 -12.88
C ASN A 73 46.74 0.54 -12.59
N GLN A 74 47.35 -0.28 -13.48
CA GLN A 74 48.77 -0.73 -13.31
C GLN A 74 49.79 0.20 -13.95
N GLN A 75 49.41 1.25 -14.66
CA GLN A 75 50.35 2.20 -15.29
C GLN A 75 50.49 3.56 -14.56
N GLU A 76 49.74 3.84 -13.51
CA GLU A 76 49.82 5.11 -12.77
C GLU A 76 50.08 4.97 -11.26
N SER A 77 50.55 3.85 -10.75
CA SER A 77 50.85 3.68 -9.34
C SER A 77 52.33 3.63 -9.03
N ASN A 78 53.00 4.77 -9.13
CA ASN A 78 54.18 5.05 -8.34
C ASN A 78 54.15 6.51 -7.86
N SER A 79 53.37 6.79 -6.86
CA SER A 79 53.44 7.82 -5.81
C SER A 79 52.06 8.20 -5.33
N THR A 80 51.60 7.61 -4.31
CA THR A 80 50.94 8.15 -3.13
C THR A 80 50.23 7.00 -2.39
N GLU A 81 50.81 6.57 -1.33
CA GLU A 81 50.22 5.66 -0.36
C GLU A 81 48.93 6.28 0.26
N ASN A 82 48.01 5.40 0.50
CA ASN A 82 46.94 5.53 1.47
C ASN A 82 45.78 6.49 1.19
N HIS A 83 44.75 5.99 0.51
CA HIS A 83 43.36 5.99 1.00
C HIS A 83 42.45 5.11 0.14
N CYS A 84 42.72 3.82 0.11
CA CYS A 84 41.71 2.86 -0.28
C CYS A 84 40.70 2.77 0.88
N ILE A 85 39.64 3.57 0.81
CA ILE A 85 38.45 3.31 1.60
C ILE A 85 37.87 2.01 1.07
N GLN A 86 38.28 0.89 1.65
CA GLN A 86 37.46 -0.31 1.66
C GLN A 86 36.06 0.12 2.08
N LEU A 87 35.06 -0.06 1.22
CA LEU A 87 33.68 -0.21 1.62
C LEU A 87 33.63 -1.47 2.49
N SER A 88 34.05 -1.31 3.76
CA SER A 88 33.91 -2.33 4.77
C SER A 88 32.43 -2.64 4.81
N GLU A 89 32.07 -3.90 4.65
CA GLU A 89 30.81 -4.47 5.08
C GLU A 89 30.59 -3.94 6.51
N THR A 90 29.74 -2.92 6.65
CA THR A 90 29.43 -2.36 7.95
C THR A 90 28.76 -3.51 8.69
N SER A 91 29.40 -4.09 9.70
CA SER A 91 28.83 -5.23 10.42
C SER A 91 27.50 -4.80 11.01
N VAL A 92 26.53 -5.70 11.04
CA VAL A 92 25.20 -5.46 11.64
C VAL A 92 25.36 -4.87 13.04
N GLU A 93 26.32 -5.37 13.81
CA GLU A 93 26.63 -4.91 15.15
C GLU A 93 27.08 -3.41 15.17
N SER A 94 27.88 -2.99 14.21
CA SER A 94 28.28 -1.57 14.07
C SER A 94 27.07 -0.67 13.74
N LEU A 95 26.13 -1.15 12.92
CA LEU A 95 24.91 -0.43 12.59
C LEU A 95 24.02 -0.28 13.84
N LEU A 96 23.84 -1.34 14.63
CA LEU A 96 23.02 -1.32 15.85
C LEU A 96 23.62 -0.40 16.91
N ASN A 97 24.93 -0.48 17.16
CA ASN A 97 25.63 0.39 18.11
C ASN A 97 25.51 1.86 17.72
N SER A 98 25.67 2.19 16.45
CA SER A 98 25.48 3.55 15.94
C SER A 98 24.02 4.02 16.06
N ALA A 99 23.06 3.16 15.81
CA ALA A 99 21.63 3.45 15.91
C ALA A 99 21.21 3.71 17.36
N SER A 100 21.65 2.87 18.31
CA SER A 100 21.35 3.04 19.74
C SER A 100 21.88 4.38 20.28
N LEU A 101 23.05 4.83 19.83
CA LEU A 101 23.56 6.14 20.18
C LEU A 101 22.71 7.29 19.62
N VAL A 102 22.30 7.19 18.36
CA VAL A 102 21.53 8.25 17.66
C VAL A 102 20.06 8.31 18.12
N LEU A 103 19.48 7.17 18.47
CA LEU A 103 18.07 7.02 18.85
C LEU A 103 17.86 6.87 20.37
N LYS A 104 18.90 7.13 21.17
CA LYS A 104 18.92 6.93 22.63
C LYS A 104 17.71 7.52 23.37
N GLU A 105 17.24 8.69 22.94
CA GLU A 105 16.09 9.36 23.56
C GLU A 105 14.75 8.63 23.27
N LEU A 106 14.69 7.83 22.20
CA LEU A 106 13.52 7.06 21.80
C LEU A 106 13.61 5.60 22.20
N GLU A 107 14.76 5.17 22.71
CA GLU A 107 14.97 3.76 23.03
C GLU A 107 14.17 3.35 24.26
N ILE A 108 13.36 2.35 24.10
CA ILE A 108 12.51 1.76 25.15
C ILE A 108 13.07 0.37 25.48
N PRO A 109 13.42 0.11 26.75
CA PRO A 109 13.84 -1.23 27.17
C PRO A 109 12.78 -2.27 26.85
N ARG A 110 13.19 -3.42 26.29
CA ARG A 110 12.28 -4.49 25.87
C ARG A 110 11.47 -5.07 27.02
N GLU A 111 12.02 -5.07 28.23
CA GLU A 111 11.36 -5.55 29.44
C GLU A 111 10.08 -4.79 29.75
N LYS A 112 9.96 -3.53 29.27
CA LYS A 112 8.72 -2.73 29.38
C LYS A 112 7.63 -3.16 28.41
N LEU A 113 7.96 -3.96 27.40
CA LEU A 113 6.99 -4.58 26.52
C LEU A 113 6.60 -5.93 27.09
N SER A 114 5.35 -6.08 27.54
CA SER A 114 4.85 -7.32 28.12
C SER A 114 4.89 -8.45 27.07
N SER A 115 5.87 -9.33 27.18
CA SER A 115 6.12 -10.41 26.20
C SER A 115 4.98 -11.44 26.07
N GLY A 116 4.13 -11.56 27.09
CA GLY A 116 2.96 -12.45 27.07
C GLY A 116 1.73 -11.90 26.34
N THR A 117 1.78 -10.68 25.80
CA THR A 117 0.62 -9.98 25.22
C THR A 117 0.81 -9.57 23.76
N LEU A 118 1.82 -10.11 23.06
CA LEU A 118 2.03 -9.82 21.64
C LEU A 118 0.91 -10.45 20.80
N GLN A 119 0.00 -9.63 20.31
CA GLN A 119 -1.05 -10.05 19.41
C GLN A 119 -0.66 -9.69 17.97
N LEU A 120 -0.52 -10.67 17.10
CA LEU A 120 -0.25 -10.43 15.68
C LEU A 120 -1.45 -9.72 15.03
N ILE A 121 -1.25 -8.54 14.48
CA ILE A 121 -2.26 -7.79 13.71
C ILE A 121 -2.19 -8.26 12.26
N LYS A 122 -1.02 -8.06 11.61
CA LYS A 122 -0.81 -8.40 10.19
C LYS A 122 0.69 -8.52 9.85
N HIS A 123 0.98 -8.98 8.65
CA HIS A 123 2.32 -8.92 8.08
C HIS A 123 2.49 -7.64 7.24
N GLY A 124 3.52 -6.85 7.56
CA GLY A 124 3.91 -5.67 6.81
C GLY A 124 5.09 -5.95 5.87
N CYS A 125 5.52 -4.94 5.13
CA CYS A 125 6.63 -5.05 4.17
C CYS A 125 7.99 -5.40 4.81
N TYR A 126 8.23 -5.01 6.06
CA TYR A 126 9.47 -5.28 6.79
C TYR A 126 9.39 -6.50 7.71
N GLY A 127 8.23 -6.96 8.04
CA GLY A 127 7.99 -8.07 8.97
C GLY A 127 6.62 -7.97 9.61
N SER A 128 6.45 -8.62 10.76
CA SER A 128 5.17 -8.70 11.45
C SER A 128 4.84 -7.42 12.21
N ILE A 129 3.56 -7.12 12.30
CA ILE A 129 3.01 -5.99 13.07
C ILE A 129 2.19 -6.58 14.22
N TYR A 130 2.50 -6.17 15.44
CA TYR A 130 1.87 -6.66 16.66
C TYR A 130 1.21 -5.53 17.44
N ARG A 131 0.13 -5.86 18.16
CA ARG A 131 -0.35 -5.06 19.29
C ARG A 131 0.33 -5.56 20.55
N ALA A 132 0.76 -4.65 21.41
CA ALA A 132 1.45 -4.97 22.66
C ALA A 132 1.04 -4.00 23.78
N GLN A 133 1.35 -4.37 25.04
CA GLN A 133 1.19 -3.50 26.18
C GLN A 133 2.56 -2.96 26.60
N LEU A 134 2.66 -1.63 26.67
CA LEU A 134 3.85 -0.91 27.11
C LEU A 134 3.66 -0.43 28.56
N GLU A 135 4.55 -0.81 29.47
CA GLU A 135 4.57 -0.33 30.85
C GLU A 135 5.07 1.14 30.91
N THR A 136 4.25 2.04 31.51
CA THR A 136 4.55 3.45 31.62
C THR A 136 4.78 3.85 33.06
N GLY A 137 6.06 3.93 33.50
CA GLY A 137 6.50 4.55 34.77
C GLY A 137 5.94 3.99 36.09
N ASN A 138 4.69 3.56 36.10
CA ASN A 138 4.04 2.88 37.23
C ASN A 138 3.72 1.44 36.77
N PRO A 139 4.20 0.39 37.45
CA PRO A 139 4.03 -1.01 37.02
C PRO A 139 2.57 -1.48 36.88
N ARG A 140 1.61 -0.68 37.32
CA ARG A 140 0.16 -0.94 37.12
C ARG A 140 -0.46 -0.19 35.96
N LYS A 141 0.25 0.71 35.29
CA LYS A 141 -0.26 1.44 34.12
C LYS A 141 0.41 0.93 32.86
N THR A 142 -0.38 0.34 32.00
CA THR A 142 0.03 -0.06 30.65
C THR A 142 -0.66 0.81 29.60
N LYS A 143 0.02 1.05 28.49
CA LYS A 143 -0.53 1.70 27.30
C LYS A 143 -0.47 0.71 26.15
N SER A 144 -1.57 0.59 25.40
CA SER A 144 -1.56 -0.19 24.16
C SER A 144 -0.73 0.51 23.10
N VAL A 145 0.12 -0.25 22.41
CA VAL A 145 1.01 0.22 21.34
C VAL A 145 1.03 -0.76 20.18
N VAL A 146 1.40 -0.28 19.01
CA VAL A 146 1.62 -1.09 17.82
C VAL A 146 3.11 -1.23 17.56
N LEU A 147 3.62 -2.46 17.53
CA LEU A 147 5.00 -2.78 17.20
C LEU A 147 5.12 -3.18 15.74
N LYS A 148 5.89 -2.44 14.97
CA LYS A 148 6.35 -2.87 13.65
C LYS A 148 7.70 -3.55 13.82
N ALA A 149 7.75 -4.87 13.61
CA ALA A 149 8.96 -5.66 13.77
C ALA A 149 9.70 -5.78 12.45
N LEU A 150 11.01 -5.61 12.47
CA LEU A 150 11.86 -6.00 11.35
C LEU A 150 12.05 -7.52 11.39
N ARG A 151 11.98 -8.19 10.23
CA ARG A 151 12.18 -9.66 10.13
C ARG A 151 13.56 -10.09 10.66
N ASP A 152 13.65 -11.29 11.24
CA ASP A 152 14.88 -11.79 11.88
C ASP A 152 16.06 -11.94 10.90
N LEU A 153 15.80 -12.26 9.63
CA LEU A 153 16.79 -12.45 8.59
C LEU A 153 16.88 -11.22 7.65
N ALA A 154 16.71 -10.02 8.21
CA ALA A 154 16.84 -8.79 7.43
C ALA A 154 18.29 -8.55 6.99
N SER A 155 18.46 -8.10 5.75
CA SER A 155 19.76 -7.69 5.22
C SER A 155 20.26 -6.40 5.90
N PRO A 156 21.55 -6.11 5.90
CA PRO A 156 22.09 -4.84 6.41
C PRO A 156 21.43 -3.60 5.78
N GLN A 157 21.04 -3.70 4.51
CA GLN A 157 20.34 -2.61 3.82
C GLN A 157 18.90 -2.42 4.37
N GLU A 158 18.18 -3.51 4.64
CA GLU A 158 16.84 -3.44 5.26
C GLU A 158 16.92 -2.88 6.69
N ILE A 159 17.93 -3.28 7.47
CA ILE A 159 18.21 -2.73 8.80
C ILE A 159 18.43 -1.22 8.70
N LYS A 160 19.30 -0.78 7.79
CA LYS A 160 19.60 0.64 7.57
C LYS A 160 18.37 1.44 7.12
N ASP A 161 17.52 0.86 6.29
CA ASP A 161 16.28 1.51 5.84
C ASP A 161 15.25 1.59 6.98
N PHE A 162 15.10 0.54 7.76
CA PHE A 162 14.21 0.50 8.92
C PHE A 162 14.60 1.55 9.98
N LEU A 163 15.90 1.64 10.32
CA LEU A 163 16.43 2.67 11.20
C LEU A 163 16.24 4.08 10.64
N GLY A 164 16.39 4.25 9.34
CA GLY A 164 16.13 5.51 8.64
C GLY A 164 14.66 5.94 8.77
N ARG A 165 13.70 5.01 8.74
CA ARG A 165 12.27 5.29 8.95
C ARG A 165 11.99 5.74 10.38
N ILE A 166 12.60 5.12 11.38
CA ILE A 166 12.49 5.56 12.78
C ILE A 166 12.99 7.00 12.90
N LYS A 167 14.18 7.29 12.35
CA LYS A 167 14.76 8.64 12.37
C LYS A 167 13.90 9.67 11.62
N PHE A 168 13.29 9.29 10.50
CA PHE A 168 12.36 10.13 9.76
C PHE A 168 11.14 10.51 10.62
N HIS A 169 10.52 9.55 11.30
CA HIS A 169 9.40 9.83 12.21
C HIS A 169 9.80 10.70 13.40
N GLN A 170 11.01 10.50 13.95
CA GLN A 170 11.54 11.38 15.01
C GLN A 170 11.68 12.83 14.51
N ASN A 171 12.24 13.03 13.31
CA ASN A 171 12.45 14.36 12.72
C ASN A 171 11.13 15.02 12.27
N LEU A 172 10.14 14.21 11.89
CA LEU A 172 8.81 14.69 11.54
C LEU A 172 8.17 15.42 12.73
N GLY A 173 8.36 14.89 13.93
CA GLY A 173 7.82 15.45 15.17
C GLY A 173 6.34 15.09 15.39
N HIS A 174 5.77 15.70 16.42
CA HIS A 174 4.39 15.45 16.82
C HIS A 174 3.40 16.32 16.05
N HIS A 175 2.28 15.73 15.62
CA HIS A 175 1.08 16.40 15.17
C HIS A 175 -0.15 15.56 15.55
N GLU A 176 -1.20 16.19 16.08
CA GLU A 176 -2.38 15.49 16.61
C GLU A 176 -3.08 14.57 15.59
N ASN A 177 -3.02 14.89 14.29
CA ASN A 177 -3.63 14.13 13.22
C ASN A 177 -2.64 13.29 12.39
N LEU A 178 -1.43 13.05 12.92
CA LEU A 178 -0.48 12.06 12.42
C LEU A 178 -0.24 10.99 13.46
N VAL A 179 -0.06 9.74 13.01
CA VAL A 179 0.27 8.64 13.91
C VAL A 179 1.63 8.87 14.54
N GLU A 180 1.69 8.82 15.87
CA GLU A 180 2.87 9.17 16.67
C GLU A 180 3.85 8.00 16.80
N LEU A 181 5.13 8.29 16.67
CA LEU A 181 6.21 7.39 17.09
C LEU A 181 6.37 7.51 18.60
N VAL A 182 6.10 6.42 19.33
CA VAL A 182 6.23 6.34 20.79
C VAL A 182 7.67 6.07 21.19
N GLY A 183 8.39 5.25 20.41
CA GLY A 183 9.78 4.89 20.67
C GLY A 183 10.26 3.76 19.78
N CYS A 184 11.37 3.15 20.16
CA CYS A 184 11.94 2.02 19.43
C CYS A 184 12.72 1.08 20.36
N CYS A 185 12.97 -0.16 19.89
CA CYS A 185 13.96 -1.06 20.47
C CYS A 185 14.94 -1.41 19.37
N VAL A 186 16.17 -0.90 19.46
CA VAL A 186 17.19 -1.02 18.42
C VAL A 186 18.52 -1.59 18.93
N ASP A 187 18.57 -2.00 20.17
CA ASP A 187 19.72 -2.61 20.86
C ASP A 187 20.10 -3.97 20.28
N GLN A 188 19.11 -4.75 19.85
CA GLN A 188 19.28 -6.11 19.29
C GLN A 188 18.15 -6.46 18.32
N LEU A 189 18.37 -7.47 17.49
CA LEU A 189 17.33 -8.01 16.59
C LEU A 189 16.31 -8.88 17.36
N PRO A 190 15.06 -8.94 16.89
CA PRO A 190 14.45 -8.11 15.87
C PRO A 190 14.27 -6.66 16.33
N LEU A 191 14.47 -5.70 15.41
CA LEU A 191 14.22 -4.28 15.73
C LEU A 191 12.73 -4.00 15.83
N TYR A 192 12.33 -3.12 16.74
CA TYR A 192 10.95 -2.65 16.87
C TYR A 192 10.85 -1.14 16.70
N MET A 193 9.92 -0.72 15.85
CA MET A 193 9.40 0.63 15.79
C MET A 193 8.06 0.65 16.53
N ILE A 194 7.95 1.44 17.59
CA ILE A 194 6.80 1.44 18.49
C ILE A 194 5.95 2.66 18.15
N MET A 195 4.72 2.42 17.67
CA MET A 195 3.76 3.44 17.31
C MET A 195 2.61 3.47 18.31
N GLU A 196 1.89 4.58 18.38
CA GLU A 196 0.65 4.62 19.13
C GLU A 196 -0.38 3.65 18.56
N ASP A 197 -1.20 3.07 19.45
CA ASP A 197 -2.35 2.24 19.07
C ASP A 197 -3.61 3.13 19.01
N VAL A 198 -4.28 3.11 17.85
CA VAL A 198 -5.50 3.90 17.60
C VAL A 198 -6.71 2.99 17.67
N SER A 199 -7.63 3.28 18.56
CA SER A 199 -8.57 2.34 19.16
C SER A 199 -9.58 1.66 18.22
N LEU A 200 -10.05 2.35 17.15
CA LEU A 200 -11.00 1.78 16.19
C LEU A 200 -10.32 1.15 14.95
N GLY A 201 -8.99 1.25 14.83
CA GLY A 201 -8.29 0.78 13.64
C GLY A 201 -8.44 1.71 12.44
N ASP A 202 -8.39 1.17 11.22
CA ASP A 202 -8.44 1.97 10.02
C ASP A 202 -9.86 2.40 9.63
N LEU A 203 -9.94 3.58 9.01
CA LEU A 203 -11.20 4.21 8.61
C LEU A 203 -11.96 3.36 7.58
N LEU A 204 -11.29 2.66 6.69
CA LEU A 204 -11.96 1.83 5.68
C LEU A 204 -12.78 0.71 6.32
N THR A 205 -12.18 -0.02 7.26
CA THR A 205 -12.84 -1.07 8.04
C THR A 205 -14.01 -0.49 8.84
N PHE A 206 -13.82 0.69 9.45
CA PHE A 206 -14.89 1.40 10.15
C PHE A 206 -16.06 1.78 9.21
N LEU A 207 -15.76 2.31 8.01
CA LEU A 207 -16.78 2.66 7.02
C LEU A 207 -17.62 1.44 6.61
N TRP A 208 -16.98 0.30 6.43
CA TRP A 208 -17.69 -0.95 6.14
C TRP A 208 -18.56 -1.41 7.30
N ALA A 209 -18.12 -1.24 8.55
CA ALA A 209 -18.92 -1.53 9.74
C ALA A 209 -20.14 -0.61 9.88
N CYS A 210 -20.12 0.60 9.30
CA CYS A 210 -21.26 1.51 9.23
C CYS A 210 -22.35 1.05 8.24
N ARG A 211 -22.09 0.08 7.39
CA ARG A 211 -23.07 -0.42 6.42
C ARG A 211 -24.01 -1.40 7.08
N LYS A 212 -25.32 -1.16 6.92
CA LYS A 212 -26.38 -1.99 7.53
C LYS A 212 -26.65 -3.29 6.78
N ASP A 213 -26.10 -3.44 5.59
CA ASP A 213 -26.22 -4.63 4.73
C ASP A 213 -25.17 -5.70 5.04
N VAL A 214 -24.12 -5.35 5.78
CA VAL A 214 -23.13 -6.32 6.26
C VAL A 214 -23.69 -7.03 7.48
N MET A 215 -24.31 -8.18 7.27
CA MET A 215 -24.80 -9.08 8.32
C MET A 215 -23.62 -9.69 9.08
N THR A 216 -22.99 -8.95 9.96
CA THR A 216 -22.17 -9.53 11.03
C THR A 216 -23.07 -9.80 12.22
N MET A 217 -23.22 -11.07 12.55
CA MET A 217 -24.22 -11.53 13.53
C MET A 217 -24.04 -10.98 14.97
N ASP A 218 -22.94 -10.26 15.25
CA ASP A 218 -22.56 -9.84 16.60
C ASP A 218 -22.19 -8.34 16.75
N SER A 219 -22.24 -7.51 15.72
CA SER A 219 -21.86 -6.11 15.84
C SER A 219 -23.02 -5.16 15.63
N ILE A 220 -23.23 -4.26 16.59
CA ILE A 220 -24.10 -3.10 16.43
C ILE A 220 -23.46 -2.23 15.35
N PRO A 221 -24.12 -1.94 14.21
CA PRO A 221 -23.57 -1.09 13.17
C PRO A 221 -23.31 0.30 13.74
N TYR A 222 -22.14 0.86 13.45
CA TYR A 222 -21.86 2.25 13.79
C TYR A 222 -22.65 3.17 12.85
N ASP A 223 -23.12 4.28 13.38
CA ASP A 223 -23.72 5.33 12.60
C ASP A 223 -22.65 6.36 12.22
N LEU A 224 -22.63 6.80 10.97
CA LEU A 224 -21.78 7.88 10.48
C LEU A 224 -22.67 8.96 9.85
N THR A 225 -22.44 10.21 10.23
CA THR A 225 -23.16 11.36 9.67
C THR A 225 -22.28 12.10 8.66
N GLU A 226 -22.89 12.86 7.75
CA GLU A 226 -22.15 13.70 6.83
C GLU A 226 -21.26 14.72 7.56
N ARG A 227 -21.73 15.25 8.69
CA ARG A 227 -20.94 16.15 9.53
C ARG A 227 -19.66 15.49 10.03
N GLN A 228 -19.74 14.25 10.52
CA GLN A 228 -18.56 13.50 10.95
C GLN A 228 -17.57 13.25 9.79
N VAL A 229 -18.08 13.07 8.56
CA VAL A 229 -17.21 13.00 7.36
C VAL A 229 -16.44 14.32 7.17
N TYR A 230 -17.10 15.47 7.31
CA TYR A 230 -16.41 16.77 7.25
C TYR A 230 -15.37 16.91 8.37
N GLU A 231 -15.69 16.50 9.60
CA GLU A 231 -14.80 16.58 10.76
C GLU A 231 -13.55 15.71 10.58
N VAL A 232 -13.71 14.47 10.12
CA VAL A 232 -12.58 13.59 9.78
C VAL A 232 -11.76 14.17 8.62
N GLY A 233 -12.43 14.66 7.58
CA GLY A 233 -11.78 15.32 6.45
C GLY A 233 -10.95 16.53 6.88
N GLN A 234 -11.48 17.38 7.77
CA GLN A 234 -10.74 18.53 8.30
C GLN A 234 -9.47 18.13 9.04
N GLN A 235 -9.52 17.07 9.83
CA GLN A 235 -8.37 16.54 10.56
C GLN A 235 -7.29 15.99 9.60
N VAL A 236 -7.69 15.27 8.57
CA VAL A 236 -6.75 14.81 7.53
C VAL A 236 -6.16 16.00 6.75
N ALA A 237 -6.96 17.03 6.43
CA ALA A 237 -6.46 18.24 5.80
C ALA A 237 -5.47 19.00 6.69
N ALA A 238 -5.65 18.99 8.02
CA ALA A 238 -4.69 19.55 8.97
C ALA A 238 -3.35 18.77 8.97
N ALA A 239 -3.41 17.44 8.89
CA ALA A 239 -2.20 16.63 8.70
C ALA A 239 -1.47 16.96 7.39
N LEU A 240 -2.21 17.15 6.29
CA LEU A 240 -1.64 17.55 5.00
C LEU A 240 -1.02 18.95 5.06
N ALA A 241 -1.65 19.91 5.76
CA ALA A 241 -1.08 21.26 5.97
C ALA A 241 0.24 21.19 6.74
N TYR A 242 0.33 20.33 7.75
CA TYR A 242 1.56 20.10 8.50
C TYR A 242 2.66 19.49 7.61
N LEU A 243 2.35 18.49 6.82
CA LEU A 243 3.30 17.88 5.87
C LEU A 243 3.79 18.92 4.84
N ASP A 244 2.90 19.76 4.31
CA ASP A 244 3.25 20.82 3.36
C ASP A 244 4.20 21.85 3.95
N GLN A 245 3.99 22.26 5.22
CA GLN A 245 4.92 23.12 5.95
C GLN A 245 6.32 22.49 6.08
N LYS A 246 6.39 21.16 6.24
CA LYS A 246 7.65 20.40 6.28
C LYS A 246 8.23 20.13 4.90
N LYS A 247 7.59 20.61 3.80
CA LYS A 247 7.96 20.31 2.41
C LYS A 247 7.90 18.80 2.09
N LEU A 248 7.00 18.12 2.74
CA LEU A 248 6.68 16.71 2.54
C LEU A 248 5.30 16.58 1.88
N PHE A 249 5.03 15.43 1.30
CA PHE A 249 3.72 15.01 0.84
C PHE A 249 3.52 13.56 1.26
N HIS A 250 2.27 13.13 1.35
CA HIS A 250 1.94 11.78 1.79
C HIS A 250 2.10 10.75 0.65
N GLY A 251 1.47 11.02 -0.48
CA GLY A 251 1.54 10.23 -1.71
C GLY A 251 0.55 9.07 -1.81
N ASP A 252 -0.13 8.68 -0.71
CA ASP A 252 -1.13 7.60 -0.69
C ASP A 252 -2.29 7.91 0.27
N ILE A 253 -2.99 9.01 0.03
CA ILE A 253 -4.18 9.39 0.82
C ILE A 253 -5.35 8.49 0.42
N ALA A 254 -5.84 7.71 1.38
CA ALA A 254 -6.96 6.78 1.23
C ALA A 254 -7.52 6.40 2.61
N ALA A 255 -8.75 5.90 2.67
CA ALA A 255 -9.40 5.49 3.92
C ALA A 255 -8.60 4.41 4.68
N ARG A 256 -7.93 3.50 3.97
CA ARG A 256 -7.04 2.47 4.55
C ARG A 256 -5.80 3.03 5.27
N ASN A 257 -5.43 4.29 5.04
CA ASN A 257 -4.29 4.98 5.65
C ASN A 257 -4.71 6.07 6.66
N VAL A 258 -5.97 6.10 7.07
CA VAL A 258 -6.47 6.93 8.15
C VAL A 258 -6.88 6.02 9.31
N LEU A 259 -6.40 6.29 10.51
CA LEU A 259 -6.80 5.58 11.72
C LEU A 259 -7.77 6.44 12.53
N LEU A 260 -8.71 5.81 13.22
CA LEU A 260 -9.79 6.48 13.91
C LEU A 260 -9.85 6.06 15.39
N HIS A 261 -10.01 7.03 16.28
CA HIS A 261 -10.34 6.80 17.68
C HIS A 261 -11.85 6.79 17.93
N HIS A 262 -12.29 6.24 19.06
CA HIS A 262 -13.71 6.23 19.48
C HIS A 262 -14.34 7.61 19.56
N ASN A 263 -13.57 8.65 19.79
CA ASN A 263 -14.02 10.05 19.81
C ASN A 263 -13.99 10.73 18.44
N PHE A 264 -13.86 9.99 17.35
CA PHE A 264 -13.69 10.49 15.99
C PHE A 264 -12.43 11.36 15.76
N SER A 265 -11.42 11.25 16.64
CA SER A 265 -10.11 11.80 16.35
C SER A 265 -9.44 10.94 15.27
N ALA A 266 -9.10 11.55 14.15
CA ALA A 266 -8.49 10.90 12.99
C ALA A 266 -6.99 11.14 12.94
N LYS A 267 -6.23 10.10 12.59
CA LYS A 267 -4.77 10.14 12.45
C LYS A 267 -4.35 9.53 11.12
N LEU A 268 -3.63 10.30 10.33
CA LEU A 268 -3.06 9.85 9.07
C LEU A 268 -1.82 8.98 9.34
N CYS A 269 -1.76 7.80 8.75
CA CYS A 269 -0.65 6.86 8.80
C CYS A 269 -0.15 6.53 7.38
N GLY A 270 0.83 5.64 7.22
CA GLY A 270 1.28 5.22 5.89
C GLY A 270 2.31 6.14 5.24
N LEU A 271 3.17 6.80 6.02
CA LEU A 271 4.19 7.75 5.56
C LEU A 271 5.38 7.11 4.80
N GLY A 272 5.20 5.88 4.26
CA GLY A 272 6.27 5.18 3.55
C GLY A 272 6.79 5.93 2.33
N LEU A 273 5.88 6.46 1.52
CA LEU A 273 6.22 7.21 0.31
C LEU A 273 6.86 8.57 0.65
N ALA A 274 6.39 9.24 1.70
CA ALA A 274 6.99 10.46 2.22
C ALA A 274 8.46 10.23 2.62
N TYR A 275 8.73 9.13 3.32
CA TYR A 275 10.09 8.74 3.70
C TYR A 275 10.96 8.45 2.48
N GLU A 276 10.49 7.63 1.54
CA GLU A 276 11.26 7.27 0.33
C GLU A 276 11.64 8.50 -0.48
N THR A 277 10.68 9.40 -0.66
CA THR A 277 10.91 10.64 -1.40
C THR A 277 11.88 11.57 -0.68
N HIS A 278 11.76 11.68 0.64
CA HIS A 278 12.67 12.47 1.46
C HIS A 278 14.10 11.93 1.39
N ARG A 279 14.26 10.60 1.41
CA ARG A 279 15.58 9.95 1.46
C ARG A 279 16.24 9.82 0.09
N TYR A 280 15.50 9.44 -0.93
CA TYR A 280 16.03 9.06 -2.24
C TYR A 280 15.67 10.05 -3.35
N GLY A 281 14.82 11.04 -3.04
CA GLY A 281 14.28 11.98 -4.02
C GLY A 281 13.07 11.44 -4.78
N ALA A 282 12.27 12.36 -5.32
CA ALA A 282 11.00 12.06 -5.97
C ALA A 282 11.10 11.17 -7.23
N LYS A 283 12.27 11.09 -7.85
CA LYS A 283 12.52 10.25 -9.04
C LYS A 283 12.80 8.78 -8.73
N SER A 284 13.16 8.47 -7.48
CA SER A 284 13.59 7.14 -7.05
C SER A 284 12.48 6.36 -6.34
N VAL A 285 11.25 6.85 -6.36
CA VAL A 285 10.13 6.20 -5.69
C VAL A 285 9.75 4.92 -6.41
N THR A 286 9.87 3.80 -5.71
CA THR A 286 9.55 2.45 -6.21
C THR A 286 8.19 1.96 -5.74
N GLN A 287 7.62 2.57 -4.69
CA GLN A 287 6.34 2.16 -4.15
C GLN A 287 5.21 2.38 -5.16
N ILE A 288 4.47 1.32 -5.45
CA ILE A 288 3.31 1.36 -6.32
C ILE A 288 2.12 1.85 -5.51
N VAL A 289 1.56 2.99 -5.92
CA VAL A 289 0.31 3.53 -5.36
C VAL A 289 -0.86 3.11 -6.26
N PRO A 290 -2.00 2.67 -5.69
CA PRO A 290 -3.16 2.27 -6.48
C PRO A 290 -3.63 3.37 -7.44
N VAL A 291 -3.79 3.01 -8.71
CA VAL A 291 -4.05 3.93 -9.83
C VAL A 291 -5.26 4.83 -9.59
N LYS A 292 -6.34 4.28 -9.03
CA LYS A 292 -7.61 4.98 -8.86
C LYS A 292 -7.59 6.10 -7.80
N TRP A 293 -6.55 6.14 -6.95
CA TRP A 293 -6.35 7.24 -5.98
C TRP A 293 -5.41 8.32 -6.51
N GLN A 294 -4.70 8.06 -7.60
CA GLN A 294 -3.66 8.95 -8.10
C GLN A 294 -4.21 10.12 -8.93
N ALA A 295 -3.60 11.28 -8.77
CA ALA A 295 -3.82 12.45 -9.61
C ALA A 295 -3.36 12.22 -11.06
N PRO A 296 -3.96 12.90 -12.06
CA PRO A 296 -3.60 12.74 -13.48
C PRO A 296 -2.10 12.91 -13.75
N GLU A 297 -1.46 13.90 -13.11
CA GLU A 297 -0.03 14.14 -13.27
C GLU A 297 0.83 12.98 -12.74
N ARG A 298 0.35 12.25 -11.71
CA ARG A 298 1.03 11.06 -11.19
C ARG A 298 0.89 9.88 -12.14
N LEU A 299 -0.28 9.71 -12.75
CA LEU A 299 -0.50 8.73 -13.82
C LEU A 299 0.37 9.02 -15.04
N LEU A 300 0.66 10.30 -15.29
CA LEU A 300 1.59 10.77 -16.32
C LEU A 300 3.07 10.75 -15.84
N LYS A 301 3.36 10.09 -14.72
CA LYS A 301 4.71 9.90 -14.15
C LYS A 301 5.44 11.21 -13.79
N LYS A 302 4.71 12.30 -13.56
CA LYS A 302 5.28 13.52 -13.00
C LYS A 302 5.63 13.33 -11.52
N PRO A 303 6.57 14.11 -10.96
CA PRO A 303 6.92 14.02 -9.54
C PRO A 303 5.71 14.20 -8.62
N PRO A 304 5.69 13.52 -7.46
CA PRO A 304 4.64 13.72 -6.45
C PRO A 304 4.71 15.13 -5.85
N SER A 305 3.55 15.61 -5.39
CA SER A 305 3.41 16.93 -4.79
C SER A 305 2.22 16.95 -3.83
N ILE A 306 2.15 17.95 -2.96
CA ILE A 306 0.98 18.15 -2.09
C ILE A 306 -0.32 18.34 -2.89
N LYS A 307 -0.25 18.90 -4.09
CA LYS A 307 -1.42 19.05 -4.98
C LYS A 307 -1.93 17.70 -5.52
N ALA A 308 -1.06 16.70 -5.62
CA ALA A 308 -1.48 15.32 -5.91
C ALA A 308 -2.17 14.69 -4.70
N ASP A 309 -1.72 14.98 -3.47
CA ASP A 309 -2.42 14.55 -2.25
C ASP A 309 -3.81 15.18 -2.13
N ILE A 310 -3.98 16.44 -2.57
CA ILE A 310 -5.30 17.09 -2.62
C ILE A 310 -6.27 16.34 -3.55
N TRP A 311 -5.80 15.88 -4.71
CA TRP A 311 -6.61 15.01 -5.56
C TRP A 311 -7.08 13.75 -4.81
N SER A 312 -6.11 13.03 -4.21
CA SER A 312 -6.39 11.82 -3.44
C SER A 312 -7.26 12.09 -2.21
N PHE A 313 -7.18 13.28 -1.63
CA PHE A 313 -8.08 13.72 -0.56
C PHE A 313 -9.54 13.81 -1.05
N GLY A 314 -9.79 14.30 -2.25
CA GLY A 314 -11.12 14.24 -2.86
C GLY A 314 -11.63 12.79 -3.02
N ILE A 315 -10.72 11.85 -3.36
CA ILE A 315 -11.06 10.41 -3.40
C ILE A 315 -11.39 9.88 -1.99
N LEU A 316 -10.65 10.29 -0.96
CA LEU A 316 -10.94 9.94 0.43
C LEU A 316 -12.34 10.42 0.87
N LEU A 317 -12.74 11.65 0.51
CA LEU A 317 -14.10 12.13 0.77
C LEU A 317 -15.15 11.24 0.09
N TYR A 318 -14.87 10.80 -1.14
CA TYR A 318 -15.74 9.86 -1.85
C TYR A 318 -15.83 8.51 -1.11
N GLU A 319 -14.70 7.93 -0.67
CA GLU A 319 -14.69 6.71 0.12
C GLU A 319 -15.56 6.85 1.39
N MET A 320 -15.42 7.97 2.11
CA MET A 320 -16.18 8.20 3.33
C MET A 320 -17.68 8.30 3.08
N ILE A 321 -18.09 9.14 2.10
CA ILE A 321 -19.53 9.37 1.85
C ILE A 321 -20.24 8.18 1.23
N THR A 322 -19.50 7.26 0.62
CA THR A 322 -19.99 6.01 0.04
C THR A 322 -19.79 4.80 0.98
N LEU A 323 -19.41 5.06 2.25
CA LEU A 323 -19.11 4.02 3.25
C LEU A 323 -18.15 2.95 2.71
N GLY A 324 -17.02 3.39 2.19
CA GLY A 324 -15.91 2.53 1.78
C GLY A 324 -16.06 1.86 0.40
N ALA A 325 -16.85 2.43 -0.51
CA ALA A 325 -16.90 1.95 -1.88
C ALA A 325 -15.58 2.28 -2.62
N PRO A 326 -15.10 1.40 -3.51
CA PRO A 326 -13.94 1.68 -4.33
C PRO A 326 -14.22 2.84 -5.29
N PRO A 327 -13.23 3.74 -5.54
CA PRO A 327 -13.41 4.83 -6.50
C PRO A 327 -13.51 4.31 -7.94
N TYR A 328 -14.18 5.08 -8.79
CA TYR A 328 -14.40 4.75 -10.23
C TYR A 328 -14.90 3.30 -10.41
N PRO A 329 -16.06 2.92 -9.84
CA PRO A 329 -16.48 1.51 -9.80
C PRO A 329 -16.65 0.89 -11.20
N GLU A 330 -17.03 1.69 -12.19
CA GLU A 330 -17.29 1.24 -13.58
C GLU A 330 -16.05 1.35 -14.50
N VAL A 331 -14.92 1.89 -14.02
CA VAL A 331 -13.74 2.16 -14.83
C VAL A 331 -12.61 1.19 -14.47
N PRO A 332 -12.14 0.35 -15.39
CA PRO A 332 -10.96 -0.50 -15.16
C PRO A 332 -9.72 0.35 -14.81
N PRO A 333 -8.79 -0.14 -13.98
CA PRO A 333 -7.57 0.60 -13.63
C PRO A 333 -6.75 1.05 -14.84
N SER A 334 -6.70 0.26 -15.94
CA SER A 334 -6.05 0.59 -17.21
C SER A 334 -6.62 1.83 -17.88
N ASP A 335 -7.89 2.10 -17.67
CA ASP A 335 -8.64 3.12 -18.41
C ASP A 335 -8.81 4.43 -17.64
N VAL A 336 -8.37 4.47 -16.37
CA VAL A 336 -8.52 5.64 -15.51
C VAL A 336 -7.88 6.88 -16.11
N LEU A 337 -6.65 6.79 -16.63
CA LEU A 337 -5.99 7.94 -17.23
C LEU A 337 -6.76 8.48 -18.45
N SER A 338 -7.19 7.61 -19.37
CA SER A 338 -7.94 8.01 -20.55
C SER A 338 -9.33 8.57 -20.19
N TYR A 339 -9.95 8.03 -19.14
CA TYR A 339 -11.20 8.56 -18.59
C TYR A 339 -11.03 10.00 -18.07
N LEU A 340 -9.97 10.25 -17.28
CA LEU A 340 -9.65 11.58 -16.75
C LEU A 340 -9.21 12.56 -17.85
N GLN A 341 -8.49 12.12 -18.88
CA GLN A 341 -8.10 12.95 -20.02
C GLN A 341 -9.30 13.48 -20.81
N ARG A 342 -10.42 12.75 -20.81
CA ARG A 342 -11.70 13.19 -21.37
C ARG A 342 -12.46 14.13 -20.42
N GLN A 343 -11.80 14.61 -19.36
CA GLN A 343 -12.35 15.46 -18.30
C GLN A 343 -13.54 14.85 -17.55
N ASN A 344 -13.63 13.54 -17.53
CA ASN A 344 -14.60 12.83 -16.71
C ASN A 344 -14.07 12.73 -15.28
N ILE A 345 -14.94 12.95 -14.31
CA ILE A 345 -14.71 12.72 -12.88
C ILE A 345 -15.81 11.81 -12.33
N MET A 346 -15.66 11.32 -11.10
CA MET A 346 -16.71 10.55 -10.46
C MET A 346 -18.00 11.37 -10.33
N LYS A 347 -19.13 10.72 -10.59
CA LYS A 347 -20.46 11.31 -10.42
C LYS A 347 -20.74 11.54 -8.92
N GLN A 348 -21.65 12.46 -8.64
CA GLN A 348 -22.13 12.68 -7.28
C GLN A 348 -22.83 11.42 -6.77
N PRO A 349 -22.39 10.81 -5.65
CA PRO A 349 -23.12 9.71 -5.01
C PRO A 349 -24.50 10.15 -4.54
N SER A 350 -25.45 9.22 -4.50
CA SER A 350 -26.83 9.49 -4.01
C SER A 350 -26.87 9.94 -2.57
N SER A 351 -25.94 9.44 -1.74
CA SER A 351 -25.77 9.81 -0.33
C SER A 351 -25.05 11.15 -0.12
N CYS A 352 -24.56 11.81 -1.17
CA CYS A 352 -23.70 12.98 -1.10
C CYS A 352 -24.48 14.27 -1.38
N GLN A 353 -24.43 15.24 -0.46
CA GLN A 353 -25.00 16.57 -0.70
C GLN A 353 -24.12 17.40 -1.66
N GLN A 354 -24.76 18.43 -2.25
CA GLN A 354 -24.10 19.30 -3.23
C GLN A 354 -22.86 20.03 -2.67
N ALA A 355 -22.90 20.41 -1.38
CA ALA A 355 -21.76 21.07 -0.73
C ALA A 355 -20.53 20.16 -0.67
N MET A 356 -20.70 18.91 -0.24
CA MET A 356 -19.64 17.90 -0.20
C MET A 356 -19.09 17.62 -1.60
N TYR A 357 -19.99 17.41 -2.56
CA TYR A 357 -19.56 17.17 -3.96
C TYR A 357 -18.85 18.39 -4.56
N GLY A 358 -19.21 19.62 -4.16
CA GLY A 358 -18.50 20.83 -4.52
C GLY A 358 -17.04 20.83 -4.06
N ILE A 359 -16.79 20.40 -2.82
CA ILE A 359 -15.43 20.25 -2.28
C ILE A 359 -14.66 19.16 -3.05
N MET A 360 -15.27 17.99 -3.31
CA MET A 360 -14.64 16.93 -4.10
C MET A 360 -14.23 17.42 -5.49
N LYS A 361 -15.13 18.12 -6.20
CA LYS A 361 -14.85 18.68 -7.53
C LYS A 361 -13.71 19.71 -7.53
N SER A 362 -13.58 20.49 -6.46
CA SER A 362 -12.44 21.42 -6.33
C SER A 362 -11.11 20.68 -6.20
N CYS A 363 -11.11 19.52 -5.53
CA CYS A 363 -9.94 18.65 -5.44
C CYS A 363 -9.59 17.98 -6.77
N TRP A 364 -10.59 17.71 -7.62
CA TRP A 364 -10.42 17.00 -8.90
C TRP A 364 -10.24 17.92 -10.10
N GLN A 365 -9.71 19.13 -9.90
CA GLN A 365 -9.31 19.97 -11.01
C GLN A 365 -8.13 19.34 -11.77
N TRP A 366 -8.22 19.32 -13.11
CA TRP A 366 -7.18 18.72 -13.96
C TRP A 366 -5.82 19.34 -13.71
N ASN A 367 -5.74 20.68 -13.74
CA ASN A 367 -4.52 21.38 -13.41
C ASN A 367 -4.29 21.39 -11.90
N ALA A 368 -3.13 20.94 -11.47
CA ALA A 368 -2.79 20.88 -10.07
C ALA A 368 -2.84 22.24 -9.36
N THR A 369 -2.50 23.34 -10.09
CA THR A 369 -2.54 24.72 -9.58
C THR A 369 -3.94 25.20 -9.22
N ASP A 370 -4.98 24.66 -9.88
CA ASP A 370 -6.37 25.09 -9.70
C ASP A 370 -7.03 24.38 -8.49
N ARG A 371 -6.36 23.37 -7.94
CA ARG A 371 -6.81 22.70 -6.72
C ARG A 371 -6.56 23.57 -5.49
N PRO A 372 -7.42 23.48 -4.46
CA PRO A 372 -7.22 24.21 -3.21
C PRO A 372 -5.89 23.82 -2.53
N SER A 373 -5.42 24.68 -1.63
CA SER A 373 -4.38 24.31 -0.68
C SER A 373 -4.98 23.50 0.49
N PRO A 374 -4.17 22.79 1.30
CA PRO A 374 -4.67 22.18 2.53
C PRO A 374 -5.40 23.17 3.45
N THR A 375 -4.91 24.41 3.55
CA THR A 375 -5.53 25.46 4.36
C THR A 375 -6.91 25.89 3.81
N ASP A 376 -7.05 26.02 2.49
CA ASP A 376 -8.33 26.33 1.84
C ASP A 376 -9.34 25.20 2.08
N LEU A 377 -8.89 23.94 2.06
CA LEU A 377 -9.73 22.78 2.39
C LEU A 377 -10.22 22.84 3.84
N ILE A 378 -9.35 23.15 4.80
CA ILE A 378 -9.73 23.28 6.20
C ILE A 378 -10.83 24.34 6.35
N GLN A 379 -10.71 25.50 5.72
CA GLN A 379 -11.72 26.56 5.77
C GLN A 379 -13.05 26.13 5.12
N SER A 380 -12.99 25.47 3.97
CA SER A 380 -14.18 24.97 3.28
C SER A 380 -14.92 23.92 4.12
N LEU A 381 -14.19 22.99 4.74
CA LEU A 381 -14.74 21.96 5.60
C LEU A 381 -15.31 22.56 6.89
N GLN A 382 -14.64 23.53 7.51
CA GLN A 382 -15.17 24.27 8.68
C GLN A 382 -16.49 24.97 8.38
N THR A 383 -16.60 25.54 7.20
CA THR A 383 -17.85 26.18 6.77
C THR A 383 -18.96 25.16 6.58
N ALA A 384 -18.64 24.03 5.95
CA ALA A 384 -19.59 22.93 5.76
C ALA A 384 -20.06 22.31 7.09
N ILE A 385 -19.17 22.12 8.07
CA ILE A 385 -19.49 21.62 9.41
C ILE A 385 -20.56 22.50 10.08
N LYS A 386 -20.46 23.83 9.95
CA LYS A 386 -21.42 24.77 10.57
C LYS A 386 -22.84 24.65 10.00
N THR A 387 -22.97 24.21 8.77
CA THR A 387 -24.26 24.10 8.05
C THR A 387 -24.76 22.67 7.90
N SER A 388 -23.96 21.68 8.27
CA SER A 388 -24.31 20.26 8.13
C SER A 388 -25.26 19.78 9.22
N ASN A 389 -26.05 18.76 8.89
CA ASN A 389 -26.98 18.13 9.80
C ASN A 389 -26.31 17.02 10.62
N ASP A 390 -26.38 17.11 11.95
CA ASP A 390 -25.81 16.13 12.88
C ASP A 390 -26.60 14.82 12.97
N TYR A 391 -27.86 14.83 12.55
CA TYR A 391 -28.78 13.71 12.76
C TYR A 391 -28.97 12.83 11.52
N ALA A 392 -28.53 13.27 10.36
CA ALA A 392 -28.67 12.51 9.12
C ALA A 392 -27.57 11.45 9.02
N VAL A 393 -27.91 10.22 9.38
CA VAL A 393 -27.03 9.06 9.24
C VAL A 393 -26.92 8.69 7.77
N LEU A 394 -25.68 8.46 7.31
CA LEU A 394 -25.41 8.01 5.94
C LEU A 394 -26.00 6.61 5.71
N GLN A 395 -26.69 6.47 4.60
CA GLN A 395 -27.23 5.20 4.13
C GLN A 395 -26.81 5.02 2.66
N VAL A 396 -26.17 3.91 2.39
CA VAL A 396 -25.73 3.56 1.04
C VAL A 396 -26.37 2.23 0.67
N PRO A 397 -27.27 2.22 -0.31
CA PRO A 397 -28.04 1.00 -0.66
C PRO A 397 -27.21 -0.04 -1.40
N GLU A 398 -26.13 0.38 -2.07
CA GLU A 398 -25.30 -0.54 -2.87
C GLU A 398 -24.40 -1.38 -1.94
N PRO A 399 -24.36 -2.72 -2.11
CA PRO A 399 -23.46 -3.58 -1.36
C PRO A 399 -22.00 -3.29 -1.72
N VAL A 400 -21.10 -3.41 -0.74
CA VAL A 400 -19.66 -3.39 -0.99
C VAL A 400 -19.13 -4.83 -0.94
N VAL A 401 -18.36 -5.18 -1.94
CA VAL A 401 -17.60 -6.42 -1.99
C VAL A 401 -16.14 -6.07 -1.62
N PRO A 402 -15.66 -6.45 -0.41
CA PRO A 402 -14.31 -6.14 0.04
C PRO A 402 -13.22 -6.59 -0.95
N GLU A 403 -13.43 -7.72 -1.63
CA GLU A 403 -12.55 -8.24 -2.66
C GLU A 403 -12.40 -7.30 -3.86
N LEU A 404 -13.48 -6.61 -4.24
CA LEU A 404 -13.43 -5.63 -5.32
C LEU A 404 -12.56 -4.43 -4.93
N TYR A 405 -12.71 -3.94 -3.69
CA TYR A 405 -11.85 -2.87 -3.18
C TYR A 405 -10.39 -3.33 -3.11
N ALA A 406 -10.13 -4.51 -2.55
CA ALA A 406 -8.80 -5.09 -2.42
C ALA A 406 -8.10 -5.22 -3.78
N ASN A 407 -8.79 -5.74 -4.79
CA ASN A 407 -8.26 -5.87 -6.16
C ASN A 407 -7.89 -4.52 -6.76
N VAL A 408 -8.73 -3.50 -6.56
CA VAL A 408 -8.49 -2.14 -7.08
C VAL A 408 -7.36 -1.44 -6.32
N ALA A 409 -7.25 -1.67 -5.01
CA ALA A 409 -6.22 -1.09 -4.16
C ALA A 409 -4.89 -1.87 -4.19
N GLY A 410 -4.85 -3.06 -4.78
CA GLY A 410 -3.65 -3.91 -4.79
C GLY A 410 -3.23 -4.38 -3.40
N VAL A 411 -4.19 -4.56 -2.50
CA VAL A 411 -3.97 -5.03 -1.13
C VAL A 411 -4.57 -6.43 -0.95
N ASP A 412 -4.03 -7.20 -0.01
CA ASP A 412 -4.56 -8.52 0.30
C ASP A 412 -5.91 -8.39 1.05
N VAL A 413 -6.94 -9.07 0.54
CA VAL A 413 -8.27 -9.12 1.17
C VAL A 413 -8.21 -9.60 2.61
N HIS A 414 -7.39 -10.63 2.88
CA HIS A 414 -7.23 -11.16 4.24
C HIS A 414 -6.62 -10.15 5.21
N SER A 415 -5.82 -9.20 4.72
CA SER A 415 -5.29 -8.12 5.55
C SER A 415 -6.35 -7.08 5.89
N LEU A 416 -7.39 -6.93 5.05
CA LEU A 416 -8.53 -6.03 5.28
C LEU A 416 -9.63 -6.69 6.13
N VAL A 417 -9.89 -7.98 5.93
CA VAL A 417 -11.02 -8.70 6.56
C VAL A 417 -10.67 -9.24 7.95
N ARG A 418 -9.39 -9.50 8.26
CA ARG A 418 -8.99 -10.01 9.59
C ARG A 418 -9.29 -9.06 10.75
N GLU A 419 -9.43 -7.78 10.49
CA GLU A 419 -9.82 -6.81 11.53
C GLU A 419 -11.32 -6.82 11.86
N TYR A 420 -12.18 -7.43 11.01
CA TYR A 420 -13.61 -7.62 11.32
C TYR A 420 -13.89 -8.62 12.45
N THR A 421 -12.95 -9.50 12.78
CA THR A 421 -13.15 -10.57 13.77
C THR A 421 -12.54 -10.27 15.16
N VAL A 422 -12.06 -9.05 15.40
CA VAL A 422 -11.38 -8.67 16.66
C VAL A 422 -11.93 -7.33 17.21
N LEU A 423 -13.23 -7.13 17.06
CA LEU A 423 -13.94 -6.09 17.84
C LEU A 423 -14.54 -6.70 19.10
#